data_4f85742e7cf6933b4547c8f6b5d67995
#
_entry.id   4f85742e7cf6933b4547c8f6b5d67995
#
_cell.length_a   1.000
_cell.length_b   1.000
_cell.length_c   1.000
_cell.angle_alpha   90.00
_cell.angle_beta   90.00
_cell.angle_gamma   90.00
#
_symmetry.space_group_name_H-M   'P 1'
#
loop_
_entity.id
_entity.type
_entity.pdbx_description
1 polymer ?
#
loop_
_entity_poly.entity_id
_entity_poly.type
_entity_poly.pdbx_seq_one_letter_code
_entity_poly.pdbx_strand_id
1 'polypeptide(L)'
;VDNGATCLSVLTEEKNFLGKLDYIKDIKDNFKIPVLAKDFFIDPYQVVLSKSYGCDCILIIIAALDEKQADEIYAEALIHDLSVIVEVHNEKEADAALKYDQSLIGINNRNLKTLDISINNTISMFEILKNHKGPLISESGIKDEKDAKYIYEKTGIKNFLIGESLLKSDNTAELMRRFTQIIQ
;
A
#
# COMPACT_ATOMS: atom_id res chain seq x y z
N VAL A 1 -12.85 -10.35 -1.63
CA VAL A 1 -13.11 -10.19 -3.08
C VAL A 1 -14.60 -9.95 -3.32
N ASP A 2 -15.48 -10.85 -2.89
CA ASP A 2 -16.93 -10.78 -3.14
C ASP A 2 -17.64 -9.52 -2.59
N ASN A 3 -16.98 -8.79 -1.72
CA ASN A 3 -17.52 -7.57 -1.10
C ASN A 3 -16.83 -6.29 -1.59
N GLY A 4 -16.14 -6.34 -2.74
CA GLY A 4 -15.67 -5.16 -3.45
C GLY A 4 -14.19 -4.79 -3.24
N ALA A 5 -13.36 -5.70 -2.71
CA ALA A 5 -11.90 -5.48 -2.76
C ALA A 5 -11.43 -5.42 -4.22
N THR A 6 -10.68 -4.40 -4.58
CA THR A 6 -10.11 -4.22 -5.91
C THR A 6 -8.71 -4.83 -6.04
N CYS A 7 -7.99 -4.93 -4.92
CA CYS A 7 -6.67 -5.53 -4.82
C CYS A 7 -6.54 -6.21 -3.45
N LEU A 8 -5.61 -7.14 -3.30
CA LEU A 8 -5.26 -7.74 -2.02
C LEU A 8 -3.82 -7.39 -1.66
N SER A 9 -3.60 -7.00 -0.40
CA SER A 9 -2.27 -6.84 0.19
C SER A 9 -1.97 -8.08 1.02
N VAL A 10 -0.93 -8.80 0.63
CA VAL A 10 -0.56 -10.08 1.23
C VAL A 10 0.78 -9.93 1.94
N LEU A 11 0.79 -10.21 3.24
CA LEU A 11 2.03 -10.25 4.02
C LEU A 11 2.89 -11.42 3.56
N THR A 12 4.12 -11.14 3.12
CA THR A 12 5.10 -12.13 2.68
C THR A 12 6.32 -12.19 3.57
N GLU A 13 6.51 -11.20 4.43
CA GLU A 13 7.59 -11.18 5.43
C GLU A 13 7.34 -12.25 6.52
N GLU A 14 8.29 -13.19 6.66
CA GLU A 14 8.10 -14.40 7.49
C GLU A 14 8.40 -14.16 8.97
N LYS A 15 9.45 -13.39 9.26
CA LYS A 15 10.03 -13.32 10.60
C LYS A 15 9.17 -12.57 11.61
N ASN A 16 8.62 -11.41 11.20
CA ASN A 16 7.89 -10.52 12.10
C ASN A 16 6.38 -10.59 11.88
N PHE A 17 5.95 -10.88 10.64
CA PHE A 17 4.54 -10.85 10.26
C PHE A 17 3.97 -12.25 9.94
N LEU A 18 4.80 -13.30 10.04
CA LEU A 18 4.38 -14.69 9.76
C LEU A 18 3.77 -14.87 8.36
N GLY A 19 4.16 -14.01 7.43
CA GLY A 19 3.77 -14.05 6.03
C GLY A 19 4.46 -15.18 5.27
N LYS A 20 4.05 -15.42 4.03
CA LYS A 20 4.71 -16.35 3.10
C LYS A 20 4.41 -15.97 1.66
N LEU A 21 5.39 -16.11 0.78
CA LEU A 21 5.20 -15.93 -0.66
C LEU A 21 4.17 -16.90 -1.25
N ASP A 22 4.09 -18.13 -0.71
CA ASP A 22 3.11 -19.13 -1.15
C ASP A 22 1.67 -18.63 -1.07
N TYR A 23 1.35 -17.72 -0.14
CA TYR A 23 0.00 -17.14 -0.04
C TYR A 23 -0.39 -16.35 -1.29
N ILE A 24 0.58 -15.73 -1.98
CA ILE A 24 0.32 -15.05 -3.26
C ILE A 24 -0.12 -16.08 -4.29
N LYS A 25 0.62 -17.18 -4.41
CA LYS A 25 0.29 -18.24 -5.36
C LYS A 25 -1.10 -18.82 -5.09
N ASP A 26 -1.41 -19.14 -3.83
CA ASP A 26 -2.71 -19.67 -3.43
C ASP A 26 -3.86 -18.72 -3.84
N ILE A 27 -3.65 -17.40 -3.70
CA ILE A 27 -4.63 -16.40 -4.10
C ILE A 27 -4.75 -16.35 -5.62
N LYS A 28 -3.65 -16.31 -6.36
CA LYS A 28 -3.65 -16.22 -7.82
C LYS A 28 -4.24 -17.45 -8.49
N ASP A 29 -4.08 -18.63 -7.89
CA ASP A 29 -4.68 -19.88 -8.37
C ASP A 29 -6.22 -19.88 -8.23
N ASN A 30 -6.77 -19.12 -7.26
CA ASN A 30 -8.19 -19.13 -6.96
C ASN A 30 -8.94 -17.85 -7.39
N PHE A 31 -8.24 -16.71 -7.53
CA PHE A 31 -8.86 -15.41 -7.79
C PHE A 31 -8.12 -14.61 -8.87
N LYS A 32 -8.89 -13.95 -9.73
CA LYS A 32 -8.36 -12.99 -10.71
C LYS A 32 -8.36 -11.58 -10.13
N ILE A 33 -7.53 -11.35 -9.11
CA ILE A 33 -7.40 -10.06 -8.43
C ILE A 33 -5.93 -9.65 -8.37
N PRO A 34 -5.59 -8.36 -8.52
CA PRO A 34 -4.23 -7.87 -8.31
C PRO A 34 -3.77 -8.10 -6.86
N VAL A 35 -2.51 -8.50 -6.70
CA VAL A 35 -1.91 -8.81 -5.41
C VAL A 35 -0.65 -7.98 -5.18
N LEU A 36 -0.62 -7.24 -4.07
CA LEU A 36 0.56 -6.59 -3.53
C LEU A 36 1.32 -7.57 -2.63
N ALA A 37 2.59 -7.83 -2.92
CA ALA A 37 3.51 -8.45 -1.98
C ALA A 37 3.92 -7.41 -0.93
N LYS A 38 3.42 -7.55 0.30
CA LYS A 38 3.74 -6.64 1.41
C LYS A 38 4.90 -7.19 2.23
N ASP A 39 6.08 -6.69 1.93
CA ASP A 39 7.36 -7.12 2.50
C ASP A 39 8.30 -5.92 2.68
N PHE A 40 9.44 -6.15 3.32
CA PHE A 40 10.58 -5.23 3.29
C PHE A 40 11.49 -5.60 2.11
N PHE A 41 11.27 -4.95 0.98
CA PHE A 41 12.15 -5.10 -0.18
C PHE A 41 13.44 -4.32 0.06
N ILE A 42 14.55 -5.04 0.22
CA ILE A 42 15.89 -4.47 0.48
C ILE A 42 16.92 -4.89 -0.59
N ASP A 43 16.53 -5.79 -1.49
CA ASP A 43 17.39 -6.32 -2.56
C ASP A 43 16.53 -6.55 -3.82
N PRO A 44 17.00 -6.16 -5.03
CA PRO A 44 16.28 -6.39 -6.29
C PRO A 44 15.90 -7.85 -6.55
N TYR A 45 16.66 -8.82 -6.03
CA TYR A 45 16.30 -10.24 -6.13
C TYR A 45 14.92 -10.56 -5.56
N GLN A 46 14.49 -9.85 -4.50
CA GLN A 46 13.15 -10.07 -3.92
C GLN A 46 12.03 -9.70 -4.90
N VAL A 47 12.28 -8.75 -5.82
CA VAL A 47 11.34 -8.38 -6.89
C VAL A 47 11.11 -9.57 -7.82
N VAL A 48 12.21 -10.14 -8.33
CA VAL A 48 12.18 -11.32 -9.22
C VAL A 48 11.50 -12.49 -8.54
N LEU A 49 11.85 -12.73 -7.28
CA LEU A 49 11.27 -13.80 -6.48
C LEU A 49 9.74 -13.61 -6.32
N SER A 50 9.30 -12.43 -5.90
CA SER A 50 7.87 -12.14 -5.72
C SER A 50 7.09 -12.24 -7.03
N LYS A 51 7.67 -11.79 -8.14
CA LYS A 51 7.10 -11.96 -9.47
C LYS A 51 6.89 -13.44 -9.82
N SER A 52 7.84 -14.30 -9.48
CA SER A 52 7.75 -15.75 -9.76
C SER A 52 6.60 -16.43 -9.02
N TYR A 53 6.15 -15.86 -7.91
CA TYR A 53 4.95 -16.30 -7.17
C TYR A 53 3.65 -15.65 -7.68
N GLY A 54 3.74 -14.74 -8.66
CA GLY A 54 2.58 -14.15 -9.33
C GLY A 54 2.09 -12.84 -8.73
N CYS A 55 2.90 -12.12 -7.93
CA CYS A 55 2.48 -10.79 -7.48
C CYS A 55 2.38 -9.81 -8.66
N ASP A 56 1.53 -8.81 -8.51
CA ASP A 56 1.31 -7.75 -9.49
C ASP A 56 1.92 -6.42 -9.04
N CYS A 57 2.23 -6.31 -7.74
CA CYS A 57 2.72 -5.08 -7.14
C CYS A 57 3.69 -5.41 -6.00
N ILE A 58 4.69 -4.53 -5.81
CA ILE A 58 5.62 -4.57 -4.67
C ILE A 58 5.54 -3.28 -3.86
N LEU A 59 6.15 -3.30 -2.67
CA LEU A 59 6.21 -2.17 -1.75
C LEU A 59 7.66 -1.67 -1.60
N ILE A 60 7.89 -0.39 -1.84
CA ILE A 60 9.15 0.29 -1.50
C ILE A 60 8.87 1.22 -0.32
N ILE A 61 9.51 0.97 0.81
CA ILE A 61 9.37 1.78 2.03
C ILE A 61 10.56 2.74 2.09
N ILE A 62 10.35 4.04 1.81
CA ILE A 62 11.44 5.03 1.76
C ILE A 62 12.19 5.11 3.10
N ALA A 63 11.50 4.97 4.22
CA ALA A 63 12.11 4.99 5.55
C ALA A 63 13.09 3.83 5.82
N ALA A 64 13.01 2.74 5.06
CA ALA A 64 13.78 1.51 5.28
C ALA A 64 15.00 1.37 4.35
N LEU A 65 15.17 2.26 3.38
CA LEU A 65 16.15 2.13 2.31
C LEU A 65 17.01 3.39 2.18
N ASP A 66 18.22 3.21 1.67
CA ASP A 66 18.94 4.33 1.07
C ASP A 66 18.41 4.59 -0.36
N GLU A 67 18.78 5.76 -0.89
CA GLU A 67 18.26 6.19 -2.21
C GLU A 67 18.65 5.23 -3.33
N LYS A 68 19.88 4.74 -3.32
CA LYS A 68 20.40 3.83 -4.35
C LYS A 68 19.66 2.49 -4.33
N GLN A 69 19.43 1.93 -3.14
CA GLN A 69 18.67 0.69 -2.99
C GLN A 69 17.24 0.85 -3.51
N ALA A 70 16.57 1.97 -3.15
CA ALA A 70 15.21 2.24 -3.61
C ALA A 70 15.15 2.36 -5.15
N ASP A 71 16.12 3.04 -5.77
CA ASP A 71 16.22 3.19 -7.22
C ASP A 71 16.46 1.85 -7.93
N GLU A 72 17.33 0.99 -7.38
CA GLU A 72 17.61 -0.34 -7.94
C GLU A 72 16.38 -1.25 -7.87
N ILE A 73 15.68 -1.28 -6.73
CA ILE A 73 14.45 -2.08 -6.56
C ILE A 73 13.33 -1.56 -7.49
N TYR A 74 13.20 -0.23 -7.60
CA TYR A 74 12.22 0.38 -8.49
C TYR A 74 12.47 0.03 -9.96
N ALA A 75 13.72 0.16 -10.41
CA ALA A 75 14.12 -0.17 -11.78
C ALA A 75 13.85 -1.66 -12.09
N GLU A 76 14.18 -2.56 -11.15
CA GLU A 76 13.94 -3.99 -11.31
C GLU A 76 12.44 -4.30 -11.41
N ALA A 77 11.60 -3.64 -10.61
CA ALA A 77 10.16 -3.80 -10.69
C ALA A 77 9.59 -3.40 -12.06
N LEU A 78 10.06 -2.30 -12.64
CA LEU A 78 9.65 -1.87 -13.97
C LEU A 78 10.09 -2.85 -15.07
N ILE A 79 11.29 -3.43 -14.97
CA ILE A 79 11.78 -4.46 -15.91
C ILE A 79 10.85 -5.67 -15.93
N HIS A 80 10.24 -6.00 -14.80
CA HIS A 80 9.35 -7.15 -14.65
C HIS A 80 7.86 -6.82 -14.79
N ASP A 81 7.50 -5.63 -15.29
CA ASP A 81 6.12 -5.18 -15.43
C ASP A 81 5.33 -5.29 -14.12
N LEU A 82 5.95 -4.90 -13.00
CA LEU A 82 5.30 -4.80 -11.71
C LEU A 82 4.90 -3.37 -11.40
N SER A 83 3.71 -3.18 -10.85
CA SER A 83 3.36 -1.93 -10.19
C SER A 83 4.17 -1.77 -8.91
N VAL A 84 4.42 -0.51 -8.52
CA VAL A 84 5.15 -0.20 -7.29
C VAL A 84 4.31 0.74 -6.43
N ILE A 85 4.14 0.42 -5.16
CA ILE A 85 3.71 1.36 -4.14
C ILE A 85 4.96 1.88 -3.44
N VAL A 86 5.17 3.20 -3.46
CA VAL A 86 6.21 3.87 -2.69
C VAL A 86 5.59 4.42 -1.42
N GLU A 87 5.92 3.79 -0.28
CA GLU A 87 5.35 4.13 1.03
C GLU A 87 6.15 5.25 1.70
N VAL A 88 5.43 6.27 2.19
CA VAL A 88 5.98 7.46 2.85
C VAL A 88 5.29 7.75 4.18
N HIS A 89 6.05 8.29 5.17
CA HIS A 89 5.57 8.52 6.53
C HIS A 89 5.67 9.98 6.99
N ASN A 90 6.36 10.81 6.22
CA ASN A 90 6.57 12.23 6.54
C ASN A 90 6.85 13.05 5.27
N GLU A 91 6.85 14.36 5.41
CA GLU A 91 7.02 15.31 4.30
C GLU A 91 8.33 15.12 3.54
N LYS A 92 9.43 14.81 4.22
CA LYS A 92 10.73 14.59 3.57
C LYS A 92 10.71 13.33 2.68
N GLU A 93 10.06 12.27 3.17
CA GLU A 93 9.88 11.04 2.39
C GLU A 93 8.92 11.26 1.22
N ALA A 94 7.85 12.05 1.43
CA ALA A 94 6.91 12.42 0.37
C ALA A 94 7.61 13.18 -0.76
N ASP A 95 8.45 14.14 -0.45
CA ASP A 95 9.24 14.87 -1.44
C ASP A 95 10.20 13.94 -2.22
N ALA A 96 10.90 13.06 -1.50
CA ALA A 96 11.79 12.07 -2.11
C ALA A 96 11.05 11.07 -3.03
N ALA A 97 9.79 10.76 -2.74
CA ALA A 97 8.98 9.83 -3.51
C ALA A 97 8.53 10.40 -4.88
N LEU A 98 8.51 11.72 -5.06
CA LEU A 98 8.06 12.37 -6.29
C LEU A 98 8.87 11.98 -7.55
N LYS A 99 10.11 11.52 -7.39
CA LYS A 99 10.94 11.05 -8.51
C LYS A 99 10.45 9.73 -9.14
N TYR A 100 9.64 8.95 -8.42
CA TYR A 100 9.09 7.67 -8.89
C TYR A 100 7.74 7.88 -9.61
N ASP A 101 7.77 8.58 -10.72
CA ASP A 101 6.59 9.13 -11.42
C ASP A 101 5.61 8.10 -11.99
N GLN A 102 6.02 6.85 -12.15
CA GLN A 102 5.17 5.73 -12.59
C GLN A 102 4.65 4.87 -11.42
N SER A 103 4.90 5.28 -10.17
CA SER A 103 4.46 4.54 -8.98
C SER A 103 3.08 5.01 -8.49
N LEU A 104 2.49 4.20 -7.63
CA LEU A 104 1.49 4.65 -6.67
C LEU A 104 2.22 5.14 -5.41
N ILE A 105 1.72 6.16 -4.73
CA ILE A 105 2.31 6.58 -3.45
C ILE A 105 1.37 6.21 -2.31
N GLY A 106 1.88 5.41 -1.39
CA GLY A 106 1.20 5.03 -0.14
C GLY A 106 1.56 5.98 0.99
N ILE A 107 0.58 6.71 1.51
CA ILE A 107 0.76 7.60 2.65
C ILE A 107 0.40 6.83 3.92
N ASN A 108 1.40 6.40 4.68
CA ASN A 108 1.19 5.65 5.88
C ASN A 108 0.91 6.57 7.08
N ASN A 109 -0.29 6.44 7.64
CA ASN A 109 -0.74 7.20 8.81
C ASN A 109 -0.12 6.72 10.13
N ARG A 110 0.63 5.61 10.11
CA ARG A 110 1.35 5.09 11.28
C ARG A 110 2.78 5.60 11.28
N ASN A 111 3.18 6.26 12.35
CA ASN A 111 4.57 6.60 12.59
C ASN A 111 5.35 5.32 12.95
N LEU A 112 6.37 4.95 12.18
CA LEU A 112 7.13 3.70 12.41
C LEU A 112 7.98 3.73 13.69
N LYS A 113 8.27 4.92 14.25
CA LYS A 113 9.10 5.05 15.46
C LYS A 113 8.28 5.02 16.74
N THR A 114 7.15 5.76 16.76
CA THR A 114 6.29 5.89 17.95
C THR A 114 5.09 4.95 17.92
N LEU A 115 4.77 4.39 16.75
CA LEU A 115 3.58 3.60 16.44
C LEU A 115 2.26 4.38 16.54
N ASP A 116 2.33 5.70 16.78
CA ASP A 116 1.16 6.56 16.77
C ASP A 116 0.50 6.59 15.39
N ILE A 117 -0.81 6.69 15.38
CA ILE A 117 -1.60 6.70 14.15
C ILE A 117 -2.44 7.98 14.09
N SER A 118 -2.34 8.69 12.97
CA SER A 118 -3.17 9.87 12.70
C SER A 118 -3.49 9.98 11.20
N ILE A 119 -4.78 9.91 10.86
CA ILE A 119 -5.24 10.09 9.47
C ILE A 119 -4.97 11.50 8.93
N ASN A 120 -4.69 12.48 9.80
CA ASN A 120 -4.25 13.80 9.39
C ASN A 120 -2.87 13.79 8.69
N ASN A 121 -2.08 12.72 8.86
CA ASN A 121 -0.83 12.55 8.14
C ASN A 121 -1.06 12.49 6.62
N THR A 122 -2.10 11.79 6.18
CA THR A 122 -2.51 11.80 4.77
C THR A 122 -2.83 13.22 4.29
N ILE A 123 -3.54 14.01 5.09
CA ILE A 123 -3.97 15.35 4.70
C ILE A 123 -2.76 16.30 4.58
N SER A 124 -1.82 16.26 5.53
CA SER A 124 -0.62 17.09 5.48
C SER A 124 0.29 16.75 4.30
N MET A 125 0.53 15.48 4.03
CA MET A 125 1.37 15.05 2.91
C MET A 125 0.72 15.23 1.55
N PHE A 126 -0.61 15.27 1.48
CA PHE A 126 -1.34 15.49 0.23
C PHE A 126 -0.92 16.80 -0.47
N GLU A 127 -0.65 17.87 0.26
CA GLU A 127 -0.23 19.15 -0.33
C GLU A 127 1.09 19.04 -1.12
N ILE A 128 1.99 18.15 -0.71
CA ILE A 128 3.25 17.87 -1.41
C ILE A 128 2.98 16.96 -2.61
N LEU A 129 2.13 15.95 -2.44
CA LEU A 129 1.93 14.85 -3.38
C LEU A 129 0.83 15.11 -4.42
N LYS A 130 0.00 16.15 -4.29
CA LYS A 130 -1.18 16.40 -5.15
C LYS A 130 -0.89 16.51 -6.65
N ASN A 131 0.36 16.81 -7.02
CA ASN A 131 0.78 16.90 -8.42
C ASN A 131 1.47 15.61 -8.91
N HIS A 132 1.58 14.58 -8.08
CA HIS A 132 2.06 13.28 -8.52
C HIS A 132 1.10 12.68 -9.55
N LYS A 133 1.64 12.06 -10.61
CA LYS A 133 0.83 11.56 -11.73
C LYS A 133 0.10 10.26 -11.40
N GLY A 134 0.70 9.44 -10.55
CA GLY A 134 0.14 8.16 -10.13
C GLY A 134 -0.91 8.31 -9.02
N PRO A 135 -1.67 7.23 -8.74
CA PRO A 135 -2.64 7.23 -7.65
C PRO A 135 -1.99 7.41 -6.27
N LEU A 136 -2.66 8.17 -5.40
CA LEU A 136 -2.33 8.24 -3.98
C LEU A 136 -3.20 7.25 -3.20
N ILE A 137 -2.62 6.61 -2.20
CA ILE A 137 -3.27 5.62 -1.32
C ILE A 137 -3.09 6.08 0.11
N SER A 138 -4.16 6.12 0.91
CA SER A 138 -4.05 6.31 2.36
C SER A 138 -4.00 4.96 3.06
N GLU A 139 -3.00 4.78 3.93
CA GLU A 139 -2.73 3.50 4.60
C GLU A 139 -2.73 3.65 6.11
N SER A 140 -3.18 2.62 6.81
CA SER A 140 -3.26 2.55 8.27
C SER A 140 -4.26 3.53 8.92
N GLY A 141 -4.82 3.12 10.05
CA GLY A 141 -5.62 3.99 10.92
C GLY A 141 -7.02 4.33 10.45
N ILE A 142 -7.44 3.82 9.31
CA ILE A 142 -8.79 4.00 8.78
C ILE A 142 -9.68 2.95 9.47
N LYS A 143 -10.55 3.40 10.38
CA LYS A 143 -11.35 2.52 11.24
C LYS A 143 -12.70 2.18 10.62
N ASP A 144 -13.33 3.17 10.03
CA ASP A 144 -14.66 3.07 9.44
C ASP A 144 -14.82 3.98 8.21
N GLU A 145 -16.01 3.99 7.64
CA GLU A 145 -16.35 4.79 6.48
C GLU A 145 -16.26 6.30 6.73
N LYS A 146 -16.34 6.76 7.98
CA LYS A 146 -16.26 8.19 8.32
C LYS A 146 -14.82 8.70 8.18
N ASP A 147 -13.85 7.89 8.60
CA ASP A 147 -12.42 8.21 8.42
C ASP A 147 -12.08 8.30 6.92
N ALA A 148 -12.53 7.32 6.13
CA ALA A 148 -12.30 7.31 4.69
C ALA A 148 -12.99 8.49 3.99
N LYS A 149 -14.22 8.82 4.38
CA LYS A 149 -14.97 9.97 3.87
C LYS A 149 -14.26 11.29 4.22
N TYR A 150 -13.77 11.42 5.46
CA TYR A 150 -13.03 12.59 5.89
C TYR A 150 -11.76 12.82 5.07
N ILE A 151 -10.98 11.76 4.82
CA ILE A 151 -9.81 11.83 3.94
C ILE A 151 -10.22 12.26 2.53
N TYR A 152 -11.24 11.61 1.96
CA TYR A 152 -11.74 11.92 0.62
C TYR A 152 -12.19 13.39 0.48
N GLU A 153 -12.98 13.89 1.43
CA GLU A 153 -13.46 15.28 1.42
C GLU A 153 -12.34 16.32 1.50
N LYS A 154 -11.22 15.97 2.16
CA LYS A 154 -10.06 16.86 2.32
C LYS A 154 -9.05 16.80 1.18
N THR A 155 -8.93 15.66 0.51
CA THR A 155 -7.82 15.38 -0.41
C THR A 155 -8.27 14.90 -1.79
N GLY A 156 -9.48 14.38 -1.92
CA GLY A 156 -9.92 13.67 -3.13
C GLY A 156 -9.35 12.25 -3.27
N ILE A 157 -8.54 11.77 -2.31
CA ILE A 157 -7.98 10.41 -2.34
C ILE A 157 -9.10 9.39 -2.19
N LYS A 158 -9.15 8.45 -3.13
CA LYS A 158 -10.19 7.39 -3.22
C LYS A 158 -9.64 5.99 -2.94
N ASN A 159 -8.32 5.85 -2.82
CA ASN A 159 -7.69 4.56 -2.65
C ASN A 159 -7.25 4.41 -1.19
N PHE A 160 -7.61 3.29 -0.59
CA PHE A 160 -7.33 2.98 0.81
C PHE A 160 -6.75 1.58 0.94
N LEU A 161 -5.68 1.45 1.74
CA LEU A 161 -5.14 0.16 2.15
C LEU A 161 -5.56 -0.09 3.60
N ILE A 162 -6.49 -1.03 3.79
CA ILE A 162 -7.14 -1.31 5.07
C ILE A 162 -6.97 -2.79 5.42
N GLY A 163 -6.38 -3.08 6.56
CA GLY A 163 -6.23 -4.44 7.08
C GLY A 163 -6.83 -4.58 8.47
N GLU A 164 -6.27 -3.87 9.45
CA GLU A 164 -6.59 -4.05 10.88
C GLU A 164 -8.09 -3.91 11.19
N SER A 165 -8.75 -2.90 10.67
CA SER A 165 -10.17 -2.65 10.92
C SER A 165 -11.07 -3.76 10.35
N LEU A 166 -10.73 -4.26 9.16
CA LEU A 166 -11.45 -5.35 8.52
C LEU A 166 -11.27 -6.66 9.29
N LEU A 167 -10.04 -6.96 9.74
CA LEU A 167 -9.73 -8.18 10.48
C LEU A 167 -10.31 -8.20 11.90
N LYS A 168 -10.47 -7.01 12.52
CA LYS A 168 -11.08 -6.87 13.86
C LYS A 168 -12.60 -6.72 13.84
N SER A 169 -13.19 -6.57 12.66
CA SER A 169 -14.65 -6.38 12.54
C SER A 169 -15.42 -7.68 12.77
N ASP A 170 -16.48 -7.62 13.56
CA ASP A 170 -17.44 -8.73 13.72
C ASP A 170 -18.18 -9.06 12.41
N ASN A 171 -18.27 -8.07 11.48
CA ASN A 171 -18.86 -8.23 10.16
C ASN A 171 -18.01 -7.56 9.08
N THR A 172 -16.94 -8.25 8.70
CA THR A 172 -15.98 -7.78 7.67
C THR A 172 -16.66 -7.45 6.34
N ALA A 173 -17.62 -8.29 5.91
CA ALA A 173 -18.34 -8.11 4.65
C ALA A 173 -19.15 -6.80 4.62
N GLU A 174 -19.84 -6.49 5.71
CA GLU A 174 -20.61 -5.25 5.85
C GLU A 174 -19.71 -4.02 5.90
N LEU A 175 -18.63 -4.09 6.69
CA LEU A 175 -17.67 -2.99 6.76
C LEU A 175 -17.00 -2.73 5.39
N MET A 176 -16.64 -3.78 4.67
CA MET A 176 -16.06 -3.66 3.33
C MET A 176 -17.03 -2.97 2.36
N ARG A 177 -18.30 -3.36 2.36
CA ARG A 177 -19.34 -2.73 1.52
C ARG A 177 -19.51 -1.25 1.85
N ARG A 178 -19.47 -0.85 3.12
CA ARG A 178 -19.52 0.55 3.53
C ARG A 178 -18.35 1.36 2.99
N PHE A 179 -17.15 0.82 3.01
CA PHE A 179 -15.99 1.49 2.39
C PHE A 179 -16.18 1.68 0.88
N THR A 180 -16.69 0.68 0.16
CA THR A 180 -16.87 0.79 -1.30
C THR A 180 -17.95 1.79 -1.72
N GLN A 181 -18.92 2.07 -0.86
CA GLN A 181 -20.00 3.05 -1.13
C GLN A 181 -19.56 4.51 -1.03
N ILE A 182 -18.44 4.81 -0.35
CA ILE A 182 -17.94 6.19 -0.21
C ILE A 182 -17.46 6.75 -1.55
N ILE A 183 -17.05 5.89 -2.46
CA ILE A 183 -16.30 6.22 -3.67
C ILE A 183 -17.21 6.24 -4.92
N GLN A 184 -18.46 5.86 -4.74
CA GLN A 184 -19.50 5.93 -5.78
C GLN A 184 -20.14 7.31 -5.83
#